data_9bf8b4b437e266e5e5e993442e29798e
#
_entry.id   9bf8b4b437e266e5e5e993442e29798e
#
_cell.length_a   1.000
_cell.length_b   1.000
_cell.length_c   1.000
_cell.angle_alpha   90.00
_cell.angle_beta   90.00
_cell.angle_gamma   90.00
#
_symmetry.space_group_name_H-M   'P 1'
#
loop_
_entity.id
_entity.type
_entity.pdbx_description
1 polymer ?
#
loop_
_entity_poly.entity_id
_entity_poly.type
_entity_poly.pdbx_seq_one_letter_code
_entity_poly.pdbx_strand_id
1 'polypeptide(L)'
;MWIGLVGSEMCIRDSLIPFLLSFLLFLFALKDLKFSLIESLGFIAILFYFLVILSKERSNVIEVVSGNSDMLKNFIMLLMGLVLLVVGSNFAVIYAEKFALSIGISEVIVGLTILALGTSLPELAATVSAIFKGKNQMVIGNIIGSNILNLVIIVPIIGIFSSAVMPIELWERDSSPLIILTLAFTLIMLLLSRVQMPKYLGILLGFGFISFYMIYVLNLSNLISVF
;
A
#
# COMPACT_ATOMS: atom_id res chain seq x y z
N MET A 1 -11.36 23.65 8.07
CA MET A 1 -12.29 23.21 7.01
C MET A 1 -12.49 21.71 7.20
N TRP A 2 -13.65 21.31 7.72
CA TRP A 2 -13.95 19.96 8.19
C TRP A 2 -14.46 19.11 7.03
N ILE A 3 -13.99 17.89 6.94
CA ILE A 3 -14.27 16.93 5.88
C ILE A 3 -15.69 16.43 6.08
N GLY A 4 -16.51 16.46 5.05
CA GLY A 4 -17.83 15.83 5.02
C GLY A 4 -17.66 14.32 5.17
N LEU A 5 -17.88 13.81 6.38
CA LEU A 5 -17.56 12.44 6.79
C LEU A 5 -18.53 11.37 6.27
N VAL A 6 -19.75 11.76 5.87
CA VAL A 6 -20.81 10.79 5.57
C VAL A 6 -20.56 9.92 4.33
N GLY A 7 -19.88 10.45 3.30
CA GLY A 7 -19.50 9.65 2.11
C GLY A 7 -18.20 8.86 2.29
N SER A 8 -17.34 9.27 3.24
CA SER A 8 -16.04 8.61 3.50
C SER A 8 -16.16 7.37 4.37
N GLU A 9 -17.15 7.31 5.27
CA GLU A 9 -17.33 6.19 6.20
C GLU A 9 -17.71 4.90 5.49
N MET A 10 -18.59 4.97 4.51
CA MET A 10 -19.03 3.80 3.73
C MET A 10 -17.88 3.27 2.87
N CYS A 11 -17.13 4.16 2.20
CA CYS A 11 -16.00 3.81 1.35
C CYS A 11 -14.85 3.16 2.15
N ILE A 12 -14.48 3.71 3.31
CA ILE A 12 -13.41 3.15 4.17
C ILE A 12 -13.82 1.76 4.65
N ARG A 13 -15.02 1.61 5.17
CA ARG A 13 -15.51 0.34 5.72
C ARG A 13 -15.58 -0.76 4.67
N ASP A 14 -16.09 -0.44 3.47
CA ASP A 14 -16.25 -1.40 2.40
C ASP A 14 -14.89 -1.82 1.80
N SER A 15 -13.90 -0.93 1.77
CA SER A 15 -12.55 -1.25 1.31
C SER A 15 -11.71 -1.97 2.37
N LEU A 16 -12.00 -1.82 3.67
CA LEU A 16 -11.28 -2.55 4.73
C LEU A 16 -11.58 -4.06 4.72
N ILE A 17 -12.76 -4.48 4.25
CA ILE A 17 -13.11 -5.91 4.18
C ILE A 17 -12.19 -6.65 3.19
N PRO A 18 -12.06 -6.26 1.89
CA PRO A 18 -11.14 -6.93 0.99
C PRO A 18 -9.67 -6.77 1.41
N PHE A 19 -9.30 -5.66 2.08
CA PHE A 19 -7.98 -5.48 2.65
C PHE A 19 -7.67 -6.55 3.71
N LEU A 20 -8.52 -6.73 4.70
CA LEU A 20 -8.35 -7.74 5.75
C LEU A 20 -8.41 -9.16 5.20
N LEU A 21 -9.31 -9.45 4.27
CA LEU A 21 -9.41 -10.76 3.63
C LEU A 21 -8.12 -11.10 2.86
N SER A 22 -7.60 -10.17 2.07
CA SER A 22 -6.34 -10.38 1.36
C SER A 22 -5.16 -10.57 2.31
N PHE A 23 -5.12 -9.81 3.40
CA PHE A 23 -4.09 -9.94 4.42
C PHE A 23 -4.16 -11.29 5.17
N LEU A 24 -5.34 -11.72 5.59
CA LEU A 24 -5.51 -13.02 6.25
C LEU A 24 -5.15 -14.19 5.34
N LEU A 25 -5.56 -14.12 4.06
CA LEU A 25 -5.17 -15.13 3.08
C LEU A 25 -3.66 -15.14 2.85
N PHE A 26 -3.02 -13.96 2.84
CA PHE A 26 -1.57 -13.84 2.73
C PHE A 26 -0.85 -14.48 3.92
N LEU A 27 -1.30 -14.23 5.15
CA LEU A 27 -0.73 -14.87 6.34
C LEU A 27 -0.92 -16.38 6.32
N PHE A 28 -2.06 -16.86 5.82
CA PHE A 28 -2.30 -18.29 5.68
C PHE A 28 -1.34 -18.91 4.67
N ALA A 29 -1.15 -18.29 3.53
CA ALA A 29 -0.22 -18.73 2.48
C ALA A 29 1.26 -18.67 2.93
N LEU A 30 1.64 -17.66 3.74
CA LEU A 30 2.99 -17.57 4.29
C LEU A 30 3.35 -18.73 5.22
N LYS A 31 2.36 -19.33 5.89
CA LYS A 31 2.58 -20.43 6.84
C LYS A 31 3.20 -21.66 6.18
N ASP A 32 2.80 -21.94 4.94
CA ASP A 32 3.31 -23.07 4.17
C ASP A 32 4.55 -22.70 3.33
N LEU A 33 4.99 -21.44 3.37
CA LEU A 33 6.13 -20.89 2.62
C LEU A 33 6.07 -21.10 1.10
N LYS A 34 4.87 -21.37 0.59
CA LYS A 34 4.61 -21.58 -0.83
C LYS A 34 3.27 -20.95 -1.19
N PHE A 35 3.22 -20.28 -2.31
CA PHE A 35 1.94 -19.87 -2.86
C PHE A 35 1.39 -20.97 -3.78
N SER A 36 0.30 -21.60 -3.35
CA SER A 36 -0.39 -22.62 -4.13
C SER A 36 -1.33 -21.99 -5.17
N LEU A 37 -1.72 -22.78 -6.16
CA LEU A 37 -2.73 -22.40 -7.15
C LEU A 37 -4.08 -22.06 -6.49
N ILE A 38 -4.45 -22.79 -5.42
CA ILE A 38 -5.71 -22.58 -4.71
C ILE A 38 -5.72 -21.22 -4.00
N GLU A 39 -4.64 -20.86 -3.34
CA GLU A 39 -4.47 -19.54 -2.71
C GLU A 39 -4.47 -18.42 -3.74
N SER A 40 -3.80 -18.64 -4.89
CA SER A 40 -3.81 -17.69 -6.01
C SER A 40 -5.21 -17.43 -6.54
N LEU A 41 -6.04 -18.48 -6.67
CA LEU A 41 -7.46 -18.33 -7.03
C LEU A 41 -8.25 -17.58 -5.96
N GLY A 42 -7.93 -17.78 -4.67
CA GLY A 42 -8.50 -17.01 -3.56
C GLY A 42 -8.21 -15.51 -3.67
N PHE A 43 -6.96 -15.13 -3.97
CA PHE A 43 -6.59 -13.73 -4.21
C PHE A 43 -7.29 -13.13 -5.43
N ILE A 44 -7.42 -13.88 -6.52
CA ILE A 44 -8.15 -13.46 -7.72
C ILE A 44 -9.64 -13.22 -7.39
N ALA A 45 -10.25 -14.08 -6.58
CA ALA A 45 -11.62 -13.89 -6.13
C ALA A 45 -11.79 -12.60 -5.29
N ILE A 46 -10.83 -12.30 -4.40
CA ILE A 46 -10.81 -11.06 -3.62
C ILE A 46 -10.62 -9.85 -4.55
N LEU A 47 -9.77 -9.94 -5.58
CA LEU A 47 -9.63 -8.88 -6.59
C LEU A 47 -10.96 -8.61 -7.28
N PHE A 48 -11.67 -9.65 -7.70
CA PHE A 48 -12.95 -9.50 -8.36
C PHE A 48 -13.99 -8.85 -7.44
N TYR A 49 -14.04 -9.28 -6.18
CA TYR A 49 -14.89 -8.68 -5.15
C TYR A 49 -14.57 -7.19 -4.96
N PHE A 50 -13.29 -6.83 -4.87
CA PHE A 50 -12.86 -5.45 -4.74
C PHE A 50 -13.25 -4.59 -5.95
N LEU A 51 -13.08 -5.11 -7.18
CA LEU A 51 -13.50 -4.42 -8.40
C LEU A 51 -15.03 -4.20 -8.46
N VAL A 52 -15.84 -5.13 -7.95
CA VAL A 52 -17.29 -4.96 -7.84
C VAL A 52 -17.65 -3.83 -6.87
N ILE A 53 -16.96 -3.73 -5.73
CA ILE A 53 -17.13 -2.60 -4.78
C ILE A 53 -16.82 -1.28 -5.47
N LEU A 54 -15.66 -1.16 -6.13
CA LEU A 54 -15.26 0.06 -6.83
C LEU A 54 -16.25 0.45 -7.93
N SER A 55 -16.81 -0.52 -8.64
CA SER A 55 -17.79 -0.25 -9.70
C SER A 55 -19.09 0.32 -9.14
N LYS A 56 -19.54 -0.16 -7.97
CA LYS A 56 -20.73 0.38 -7.30
C LYS A 56 -20.52 1.80 -6.78
N GLU A 57 -19.34 2.11 -6.26
CA GLU A 57 -19.04 3.46 -5.79
C GLU A 57 -18.97 4.47 -6.93
N ARG A 58 -18.46 4.08 -8.09
CA ARG A 58 -18.39 4.94 -9.28
C ARG A 58 -19.76 5.47 -9.71
N SER A 59 -20.84 4.69 -9.54
CA SER A 59 -22.19 5.11 -9.89
C SER A 59 -22.72 6.26 -9.04
N ASN A 60 -22.17 6.44 -7.83
CA ASN A 60 -22.58 7.51 -6.90
C ASN A 60 -21.76 8.82 -7.08
N VAL A 61 -20.69 8.80 -7.86
CA VAL A 61 -19.76 9.93 -8.03
C VAL A 61 -19.95 10.67 -9.37
N ILE A 62 -20.88 10.22 -10.24
CA ILE A 62 -21.17 10.89 -11.52
C ILE A 62 -22.04 12.12 -11.30
N GLU A 63 -21.65 13.01 -10.39
CA GLU A 63 -22.09 14.39 -10.36
C GLU A 63 -20.90 15.33 -10.55
N VAL A 64 -21.02 16.13 -11.64
CA VAL A 64 -20.28 17.37 -11.86
C VAL A 64 -18.82 17.21 -12.32
N VAL A 65 -18.63 16.73 -13.54
CA VAL A 65 -17.59 17.31 -14.40
C VAL A 65 -18.27 17.95 -15.60
N SER A 66 -19.01 19.00 -15.36
CA SER A 66 -19.44 19.95 -16.37
C SER A 66 -18.39 21.06 -16.49
N GLY A 67 -17.30 20.75 -17.13
CA GLY A 67 -16.32 21.70 -17.60
C GLY A 67 -15.90 21.28 -19.00
N ASN A 68 -15.96 22.20 -19.97
CA ASN A 68 -15.35 22.06 -21.30
C ASN A 68 -13.82 21.93 -21.13
N SER A 69 -13.36 20.86 -20.55
CA SER A 69 -11.94 20.54 -20.49
C SER A 69 -11.64 19.66 -21.69
N ASP A 70 -10.66 20.04 -22.50
CA ASP A 70 -10.13 19.22 -23.60
C ASP A 70 -9.77 17.84 -23.07
N MET A 71 -10.70 16.89 -23.18
CA MET A 71 -10.57 15.54 -22.61
C MET A 71 -9.29 14.87 -23.12
N LEU A 72 -8.95 15.10 -24.38
CA LEU A 72 -7.73 14.60 -25.00
C LEU A 72 -6.48 15.20 -24.35
N LYS A 73 -6.45 16.51 -24.11
CA LYS A 73 -5.33 17.19 -23.46
C LYS A 73 -5.11 16.66 -22.03
N ASN A 74 -6.18 16.52 -21.26
CA ASN A 74 -6.10 16.01 -19.90
C ASN A 74 -5.64 14.54 -19.88
N PHE A 75 -6.07 13.72 -20.83
CA PHE A 75 -5.65 12.35 -20.99
C PHE A 75 -4.15 12.25 -21.35
N ILE A 76 -3.68 13.07 -22.29
CA ILE A 76 -2.25 13.14 -22.65
C ILE A 76 -1.41 13.60 -21.45
N MET A 77 -1.86 14.62 -20.72
CA MET A 77 -1.16 15.10 -19.52
C MET A 77 -1.10 14.03 -18.44
N LEU A 78 -2.18 13.25 -18.25
CA LEU A 78 -2.21 12.13 -17.32
C LEU A 78 -1.19 11.03 -17.72
N LEU A 79 -1.20 10.64 -19.00
CA LEU A 79 -0.24 9.63 -19.49
C LEU A 79 1.20 10.12 -19.38
N MET A 80 1.49 11.36 -19.77
CA MET A 80 2.83 11.94 -19.62
C MET A 80 3.27 11.95 -18.15
N GLY A 81 2.39 12.41 -17.25
CA GLY A 81 2.67 12.42 -15.82
C GLY A 81 2.95 11.01 -15.26
N LEU A 82 2.17 10.01 -15.67
CA LEU A 82 2.36 8.64 -15.27
C LEU A 82 3.70 8.07 -15.77
N VAL A 83 4.02 8.29 -17.05
CA VAL A 83 5.29 7.84 -17.64
C VAL A 83 6.48 8.50 -16.92
N LEU A 84 6.45 9.82 -16.74
CA LEU A 84 7.51 10.54 -16.02
C LEU A 84 7.68 10.07 -14.58
N LEU A 85 6.58 9.76 -13.90
CA LEU A 85 6.57 9.27 -12.53
C LEU A 85 7.21 7.87 -12.45
N VAL A 86 6.80 6.95 -13.31
CA VAL A 86 7.33 5.57 -13.34
C VAL A 86 8.81 5.57 -13.76
N VAL A 87 9.17 6.31 -14.79
CA VAL A 87 10.56 6.42 -15.26
C VAL A 87 11.43 7.08 -14.19
N GLY A 88 10.99 8.18 -13.60
CA GLY A 88 11.72 8.90 -12.55
C GLY A 88 11.93 8.05 -11.30
N SER A 89 10.89 7.33 -10.82
CA SER A 89 11.01 6.44 -9.68
C SER A 89 11.97 5.28 -9.96
N ASN A 90 11.92 4.69 -11.15
CA ASN A 90 12.82 3.60 -11.55
C ASN A 90 14.30 4.05 -11.56
N PHE A 91 14.59 5.22 -12.12
CA PHE A 91 15.95 5.78 -12.07
C PHE A 91 16.39 6.06 -10.63
N ALA A 92 15.52 6.64 -9.80
CA ALA A 92 15.83 6.91 -8.41
C ALA A 92 16.20 5.62 -7.65
N VAL A 93 15.43 4.54 -7.85
CA VAL A 93 15.69 3.22 -7.25
C VAL A 93 17.03 2.67 -7.70
N ILE A 94 17.29 2.59 -9.01
CA ILE A 94 18.52 2.00 -9.57
C ILE A 94 19.77 2.72 -9.02
N TYR A 95 19.77 4.05 -8.99
CA TYR A 95 20.92 4.79 -8.52
C TYR A 95 21.07 4.78 -7.00
N ALA A 96 19.96 4.78 -6.25
CA ALA A 96 19.99 4.65 -4.80
C ALA A 96 20.49 3.26 -4.37
N GLU A 97 20.06 2.20 -5.05
CA GLU A 97 20.56 0.83 -4.85
C GLU A 97 22.08 0.75 -5.11
N LYS A 98 22.54 1.21 -6.28
CA LYS A 98 23.96 1.22 -6.61
C LYS A 98 24.81 2.00 -5.59
N PHE A 99 24.30 3.14 -5.15
CA PHE A 99 24.97 3.95 -4.14
C PHE A 99 25.04 3.20 -2.80
N ALA A 100 23.94 2.64 -2.32
CA ALA A 100 23.90 1.91 -1.06
C ALA A 100 24.83 0.69 -1.05
N LEU A 101 24.86 -0.08 -2.12
CA LEU A 101 25.77 -1.21 -2.29
C LEU A 101 27.24 -0.74 -2.32
N SER A 102 27.53 0.42 -2.94
CA SER A 102 28.89 0.97 -3.01
C SER A 102 29.45 1.38 -1.66
N ILE A 103 28.60 1.74 -0.69
CA ILE A 103 28.99 2.09 0.69
C ILE A 103 28.87 0.89 1.66
N GLY A 104 28.66 -0.33 1.13
CA GLY A 104 28.70 -1.58 1.89
C GLY A 104 27.39 -1.96 2.60
N ILE A 105 26.26 -1.36 2.23
CA ILE A 105 24.94 -1.79 2.75
C ILE A 105 24.59 -3.15 2.10
N SER A 106 24.09 -4.10 2.90
CA SER A 106 23.76 -5.43 2.41
C SER A 106 22.54 -5.40 1.45
N GLU A 107 22.52 -6.32 0.47
CA GLU A 107 21.44 -6.46 -0.51
C GLU A 107 20.06 -6.64 0.15
N VAL A 108 19.99 -7.34 1.28
CA VAL A 108 18.75 -7.55 2.04
C VAL A 108 18.19 -6.23 2.55
N ILE A 109 19.03 -5.38 3.15
CA ILE A 109 18.63 -4.07 3.66
C ILE A 109 18.22 -3.17 2.49
N VAL A 110 18.99 -3.18 1.41
CA VAL A 110 18.68 -2.41 0.19
C VAL A 110 17.31 -2.82 -0.36
N GLY A 111 17.04 -4.12 -0.47
CA GLY A 111 15.76 -4.63 -0.96
C GLY A 111 14.58 -4.23 -0.08
N LEU A 112 14.71 -4.39 1.24
CA LEU A 112 13.64 -4.09 2.19
C LEU A 112 13.45 -2.59 2.47
N THR A 113 14.40 -1.75 2.09
CA THR A 113 14.31 -0.29 2.29
C THR A 113 14.22 0.47 0.98
N ILE A 114 15.30 0.54 0.22
CA ILE A 114 15.41 1.37 -0.98
C ILE A 114 14.47 0.88 -2.08
N LEU A 115 14.46 -0.43 -2.34
CA LEU A 115 13.59 -1.00 -3.35
C LEU A 115 12.11 -0.89 -2.93
N ALA A 116 11.78 -1.21 -1.68
CA ALA A 116 10.42 -1.11 -1.16
C ALA A 116 9.90 0.33 -1.18
N LEU A 117 10.68 1.32 -0.73
CA LEU A 117 10.32 2.73 -0.82
C LEU A 117 10.22 3.19 -2.28
N GLY A 118 11.16 2.76 -3.11
CA GLY A 118 11.23 3.17 -4.50
C GLY A 118 10.05 2.70 -5.34
N THR A 119 9.62 1.45 -5.15
CA THR A 119 8.41 0.93 -5.82
C THR A 119 7.13 1.63 -5.37
N SER A 120 7.12 2.20 -4.15
CA SER A 120 5.99 2.98 -3.61
C SER A 120 6.09 4.50 -3.86
N LEU A 121 7.13 4.98 -4.57
CA LEU A 121 7.25 6.41 -4.92
C LEU A 121 6.07 6.95 -5.74
N PRO A 122 5.53 6.23 -6.73
CA PRO A 122 4.36 6.66 -7.47
C PRO A 122 3.14 6.89 -6.57
N GLU A 123 2.87 5.96 -5.66
CA GLU A 123 1.77 6.05 -4.69
C GLU A 123 1.97 7.21 -3.71
N LEU A 124 3.21 7.39 -3.25
CA LEU A 124 3.57 8.50 -2.37
C LEU A 124 3.34 9.85 -3.06
N ALA A 125 3.78 10.00 -4.31
CA ALA A 125 3.58 11.22 -5.09
C ALA A 125 2.09 11.52 -5.33
N ALA A 126 1.28 10.49 -5.65
CA ALA A 126 -0.17 10.62 -5.80
C ALA A 126 -0.83 11.04 -4.49
N THR A 127 -0.44 10.41 -3.36
CA THR A 127 -0.93 10.72 -2.02
C THR A 127 -0.61 12.16 -1.62
N VAL A 128 0.64 12.58 -1.77
CA VAL A 128 1.09 13.95 -1.47
C VAL A 128 0.35 14.99 -2.33
N SER A 129 0.19 14.71 -3.63
CA SER A 129 -0.59 15.57 -4.53
C SER A 129 -2.06 15.68 -4.09
N ALA A 130 -2.67 14.58 -3.66
CA ALA A 130 -4.04 14.56 -3.16
C ALA A 130 -4.19 15.36 -1.85
N ILE A 131 -3.20 15.29 -0.95
CA ILE A 131 -3.16 16.09 0.29
C ILE A 131 -3.12 17.59 -0.03
N PHE A 132 -2.22 18.02 -0.93
CA PHE A 132 -2.14 19.43 -1.33
C PHE A 132 -3.41 19.96 -2.01
N LYS A 133 -4.16 19.06 -2.67
CA LYS A 133 -5.45 19.41 -3.28
C LYS A 133 -6.64 19.27 -2.30
N GLY A 134 -6.41 18.92 -1.04
CA GLY A 134 -7.45 18.72 -0.02
C GLY A 134 -8.37 17.51 -0.29
N LYS A 135 -7.93 16.54 -1.13
CA LYS A 135 -8.71 15.38 -1.52
C LYS A 135 -8.44 14.19 -0.59
N ASN A 136 -8.84 14.30 0.66
CA ASN A 136 -8.52 13.30 1.69
C ASN A 136 -9.09 11.90 1.43
N GLN A 137 -10.25 11.78 0.79
CA GLN A 137 -10.80 10.48 0.37
C GLN A 137 -9.87 9.76 -0.61
N MET A 138 -9.26 10.51 -1.53
CA MET A 138 -8.30 9.98 -2.49
C MET A 138 -7.02 9.48 -1.80
N VAL A 139 -6.58 10.15 -0.71
CA VAL A 139 -5.45 9.71 0.11
C VAL A 139 -5.71 8.34 0.72
N ILE A 140 -6.86 8.18 1.40
CA ILE A 140 -7.23 6.92 2.05
C ILE A 140 -7.42 5.81 1.02
N GLY A 141 -8.15 6.11 -0.07
CA GLY A 141 -8.37 5.16 -1.16
C GLY A 141 -7.07 4.69 -1.81
N ASN A 142 -6.09 5.59 -2.01
CA ASN A 142 -4.79 5.23 -2.56
C ASN A 142 -4.00 4.31 -1.62
N ILE A 143 -3.97 4.60 -0.32
CA ILE A 143 -3.25 3.78 0.67
C ILE A 143 -3.86 2.38 0.78
N ILE A 144 -5.18 2.27 0.97
CA ILE A 144 -5.86 0.98 1.11
C ILE A 144 -5.81 0.22 -0.22
N GLY A 145 -6.12 0.91 -1.32
CA GLY A 145 -6.18 0.31 -2.65
C GLY A 145 -4.85 -0.25 -3.11
N SER A 146 -3.74 0.46 -2.94
CA SER A 146 -2.40 -0.02 -3.31
C SER A 146 -2.00 -1.25 -2.49
N ASN A 147 -2.27 -1.28 -1.19
CA ASN A 147 -1.99 -2.45 -0.37
C ASN A 147 -2.81 -3.68 -0.80
N ILE A 148 -4.11 -3.51 -1.11
CA ILE A 148 -4.93 -4.60 -1.65
C ILE A 148 -4.34 -5.09 -2.98
N LEU A 149 -4.10 -4.18 -3.94
CA LEU A 149 -3.62 -4.54 -5.28
C LEU A 149 -2.26 -5.24 -5.23
N ASN A 150 -1.36 -4.83 -4.35
CA ASN A 150 -0.07 -5.51 -4.16
C ASN A 150 -0.26 -6.98 -3.74
N LEU A 151 -1.22 -7.28 -2.86
CA LEU A 151 -1.50 -8.65 -2.46
C LEU A 151 -2.25 -9.43 -3.54
N VAL A 152 -3.37 -8.88 -4.05
CA VAL A 152 -4.28 -9.63 -4.93
C VAL A 152 -3.83 -9.73 -6.39
N ILE A 153 -2.79 -8.99 -6.80
CA ILE A 153 -2.19 -9.10 -8.14
C ILE A 153 -0.84 -9.81 -8.07
N ILE A 154 0.08 -9.38 -7.20
CA ILE A 154 1.45 -9.89 -7.19
C ILE A 154 1.50 -11.32 -6.68
N VAL A 155 0.81 -11.62 -5.56
CA VAL A 155 0.83 -12.95 -4.94
C VAL A 155 0.29 -14.04 -5.88
N PRO A 156 -0.86 -13.86 -6.57
CA PRO A 156 -1.33 -14.86 -7.54
C PRO A 156 -0.37 -15.09 -8.70
N ILE A 157 0.27 -14.03 -9.19
CA ILE A 157 1.26 -14.17 -10.27
C ILE A 157 2.42 -15.05 -9.80
N ILE A 158 2.94 -14.83 -8.59
CA ILE A 158 3.98 -15.68 -8.01
C ILE A 158 3.48 -17.11 -7.88
N GLY A 159 2.28 -17.33 -7.32
CA GLY A 159 1.75 -18.68 -7.08
C GLY A 159 1.40 -19.46 -8.36
N ILE A 160 1.09 -18.77 -9.46
CA ILE A 160 0.79 -19.41 -10.75
C ILE A 160 2.07 -19.71 -11.54
N PHE A 161 3.01 -18.77 -11.55
CA PHE A 161 4.19 -18.82 -12.44
C PHE A 161 5.49 -19.23 -11.73
N SER A 162 5.51 -19.30 -10.41
CA SER A 162 6.70 -19.65 -9.64
C SER A 162 6.41 -20.81 -8.69
N SER A 163 7.30 -21.81 -8.68
CA SER A 163 7.34 -22.87 -7.67
C SER A 163 8.33 -22.56 -6.54
N ALA A 164 8.73 -21.31 -6.39
CA ALA A 164 9.72 -20.90 -5.40
C ALA A 164 9.18 -21.11 -3.99
N VAL A 165 10.03 -21.66 -3.14
CA VAL A 165 9.80 -21.75 -1.68
C VAL A 165 10.30 -20.45 -1.07
N MET A 166 9.48 -19.82 -0.25
CA MET A 166 9.88 -18.60 0.46
C MET A 166 10.84 -18.90 1.59
N PRO A 167 11.76 -17.96 1.90
CA PRO A 167 12.60 -18.07 3.07
C PRO A 167 11.76 -18.17 4.35
N ILE A 168 12.18 -19.01 5.29
CA ILE A 168 11.48 -19.21 6.58
C ILE A 168 11.45 -17.93 7.41
N GLU A 169 12.41 -17.05 7.22
CA GLU A 169 12.54 -15.76 7.87
C GLU A 169 11.32 -14.85 7.65
N LEU A 170 10.65 -14.99 6.50
CA LEU A 170 9.40 -14.26 6.22
C LEU A 170 8.29 -14.64 7.21
N TRP A 171 8.25 -15.89 7.66
CA TRP A 171 7.28 -16.32 8.67
C TRP A 171 7.77 -16.03 10.09
N GLU A 172 8.99 -16.41 10.44
CA GLU A 172 9.49 -16.35 11.82
C GLU A 172 9.81 -14.93 12.27
N ARG A 173 10.40 -14.11 11.39
CA ARG A 173 10.83 -12.75 11.71
C ARG A 173 9.86 -11.68 11.25
N ASP A 174 9.40 -11.76 10.00
CA ASP A 174 8.73 -10.63 9.33
C ASP A 174 7.21 -10.65 9.49
N SER A 175 6.60 -11.82 9.81
CA SER A 175 5.15 -11.93 9.98
C SER A 175 4.63 -11.10 11.17
N SER A 176 5.34 -11.11 12.29
CA SER A 176 4.89 -10.43 13.52
C SER A 176 4.88 -8.90 13.38
N PRO A 177 5.93 -8.22 12.88
CA PRO A 177 5.86 -6.79 12.56
C PRO A 177 4.76 -6.44 11.55
N LEU A 178 4.57 -7.27 10.54
CA LEU A 178 3.53 -7.08 9.53
C LEU A 178 2.12 -7.15 10.12
N ILE A 179 1.86 -8.14 10.99
CA ILE A 179 0.58 -8.29 11.70
C ILE A 179 0.32 -7.06 12.57
N ILE A 180 1.30 -6.65 13.37
CA ILE A 180 1.17 -5.50 14.29
C ILE A 180 0.84 -4.23 13.49
N LEU A 181 1.58 -3.93 12.42
CA LEU A 181 1.35 -2.75 11.59
C LEU A 181 -0.02 -2.79 10.91
N THR A 182 -0.42 -3.93 10.36
CA THR A 182 -1.71 -4.07 9.67
C THR A 182 -2.88 -3.93 10.63
N LEU A 183 -2.81 -4.53 11.81
CA LEU A 183 -3.85 -4.39 12.84
C LEU A 183 -3.92 -2.97 13.39
N ALA A 184 -2.76 -2.34 13.67
CA ALA A 184 -2.71 -0.95 14.11
C ALA A 184 -3.30 0.00 13.05
N PHE A 185 -2.92 -0.17 11.78
CA PHE A 185 -3.47 0.61 10.67
C PHE A 185 -4.99 0.43 10.55
N THR A 186 -5.46 -0.83 10.58
CA THR A 186 -6.90 -1.14 10.49
C THR A 186 -7.68 -0.51 11.64
N LEU A 187 -7.16 -0.63 12.88
CA LEU A 187 -7.78 -0.03 14.05
C LEU A 187 -7.87 1.49 13.93
N ILE A 188 -6.79 2.14 13.49
CA ILE A 188 -6.76 3.59 13.27
C ILE A 188 -7.78 3.99 12.20
N MET A 189 -7.88 3.26 11.09
CA MET A 189 -8.87 3.53 10.05
C MET A 189 -10.31 3.38 10.56
N LEU A 190 -10.58 2.35 11.36
CA LEU A 190 -11.89 2.15 12.01
C LEU A 190 -12.20 3.25 13.03
N LEU A 191 -11.23 3.73 13.79
CA LEU A 191 -11.41 4.84 14.72
C LEU A 191 -11.65 6.15 13.97
N LEU A 192 -10.88 6.43 12.91
CA LEU A 192 -11.05 7.61 12.07
C LEU A 192 -12.40 7.66 11.37
N SER A 193 -13.00 6.49 11.06
CA SER A 193 -14.35 6.42 10.52
C SER A 193 -15.45 6.74 11.53
N ARG A 194 -15.14 6.72 12.83
CA ARG A 194 -16.11 6.91 13.92
C ARG A 194 -15.90 8.20 14.71
N VAL A 195 -14.65 8.64 14.82
CA VAL A 195 -14.26 9.74 15.70
C VAL A 195 -13.37 10.72 14.95
N GLN A 196 -13.66 12.01 15.10
CA GLN A 196 -12.79 13.06 14.59
C GLN A 196 -11.54 13.16 15.47
N MET A 197 -10.41 12.72 14.94
CA MET A 197 -9.15 12.82 15.66
C MET A 197 -8.53 14.21 15.52
N PRO A 198 -7.97 14.76 16.59
CA PRO A 198 -7.22 16.01 16.53
C PRO A 198 -5.94 15.82 15.71
N LYS A 199 -5.52 16.86 14.97
CA LYS A 199 -4.37 16.81 14.06
C LYS A 199 -3.07 16.32 14.71
N TYR A 200 -2.81 16.73 15.95
CA TYR A 200 -1.60 16.32 16.68
C TYR A 200 -1.55 14.81 16.92
N LEU A 201 -2.70 14.16 17.15
CA LEU A 201 -2.77 12.72 17.35
C LEU A 201 -2.46 11.98 16.02
N GLY A 202 -2.98 12.49 14.89
CA GLY A 202 -2.63 11.94 13.56
C GLY A 202 -1.13 12.04 13.26
N ILE A 203 -0.51 13.16 13.59
CA ILE A 203 0.94 13.36 13.45
C ILE A 203 1.70 12.38 14.36
N LEU A 204 1.31 12.24 15.62
CA LEU A 204 1.93 11.33 16.57
C LEU A 204 1.85 9.86 16.09
N LEU A 205 0.69 9.43 15.60
CA LEU A 205 0.50 8.10 15.03
C LEU A 205 1.37 7.88 13.79
N GLY A 206 1.47 8.87 12.89
CA GLY A 206 2.35 8.82 11.73
C GLY A 206 3.83 8.65 12.13
N PHE A 207 4.31 9.41 13.10
CA PHE A 207 5.65 9.23 13.67
C PHE A 207 5.81 7.85 14.32
N GLY A 208 4.78 7.33 14.97
CA GLY A 208 4.79 5.97 15.54
C GLY A 208 5.03 4.90 14.48
N PHE A 209 4.32 4.96 13.34
CA PHE A 209 4.54 4.05 12.22
C PHE A 209 5.94 4.14 11.62
N ILE A 210 6.45 5.36 11.41
CA ILE A 210 7.81 5.58 10.89
C ILE A 210 8.83 5.03 11.87
N SER A 211 8.70 5.31 13.17
CA SER A 211 9.60 4.82 14.20
C SER A 211 9.60 3.30 14.30
N PHE A 212 8.43 2.68 14.22
CA PHE A 212 8.31 1.21 14.22
C PHE A 212 9.03 0.61 13.00
N TYR A 213 8.82 1.19 11.81
CA TYR A 213 9.51 0.74 10.60
C TYR A 213 11.03 0.91 10.71
N MET A 214 11.51 2.03 11.26
CA MET A 214 12.94 2.26 11.47
C MET A 214 13.54 1.25 12.45
N ILE A 215 12.85 0.93 13.56
CA ILE A 215 13.28 -0.10 14.50
C ILE A 215 13.36 -1.47 13.82
N TYR A 216 12.37 -1.82 13.00
CA TYR A 216 12.37 -3.06 12.21
C TYR A 216 13.60 -3.14 11.29
N VAL A 217 13.91 -2.07 10.55
CA VAL A 217 15.08 -2.02 9.65
C VAL A 217 16.40 -2.10 10.43
N LEU A 218 16.50 -1.42 11.58
CA LEU A 218 17.68 -1.48 12.44
C LEU A 218 17.88 -2.88 13.03
N ASN A 219 16.80 -3.55 13.42
CA ASN A 219 16.85 -4.94 13.86
C ASN A 219 17.34 -5.88 12.74
N LEU A 220 16.86 -5.66 11.52
CA LEU A 220 17.27 -6.41 10.35
C LEU A 220 18.78 -6.25 10.03
N SER A 221 19.35 -5.07 10.32
CA SER A 221 20.79 -4.80 10.17
C SER A 221 21.67 -5.39 11.26
N ASN A 222 21.10 -6.12 12.24
CA ASN A 222 21.76 -6.61 13.46
C ASN A 222 22.36 -5.51 14.35
N LEU A 223 21.96 -4.25 14.17
CA LEU A 223 22.37 -3.15 15.03
C LEU A 223 21.62 -3.12 16.36
N ILE A 224 20.39 -3.63 16.37
CA ILE A 224 19.54 -3.75 17.57
C ILE A 224 18.77 -5.07 17.49
N SER A 225 18.71 -5.84 18.56
CA SER A 225 17.89 -7.06 18.68
C SER A 225 16.64 -6.76 19.51
N VAL A 226 15.54 -6.38 18.85
CA VAL A 226 14.26 -6.03 19.50
C VAL A 226 13.16 -7.05 19.22
N PHE A 227 13.27 -7.86 18.14
CA PHE A 227 12.30 -8.87 17.72
C PHE A 227 12.94 -10.26 17.63
#